data_6bd8e0ab00ba5ca7189fd72aa8fc7baa
#
_entry.id   6bd8e0ab00ba5ca7189fd72aa8fc7baa
#
_cell.length_a   1.000
_cell.length_b   1.000
_cell.length_c   1.000
_cell.angle_alpha   90.00
_cell.angle_beta   90.00
_cell.angle_gamma   90.00
#
_symmetry.space_group_name_H-M   'P 1'
#
loop_
_entity.id
_entity.type
_entity.pdbx_description
1 polymer ?
#
loop_
_entity_poly.entity_id
_entity_poly.type
_entity_poly.pdbx_seq_one_letter_code
_entity_poly.pdbx_strand_id
1 'polypeptide(L)'
;MKTYFSFKFDVKIASKALSSRLEKVLPEIIHPDQYAYVKGRTIFDAVRTIDDIMEYTKIKQLPGLMVAFDFEKAFDSLSWPFLFKALKSFNFGESFIKWVSTLYSNISSCVLNNGFATQMFEVRRGVRQGDPLSAYLFIVALEVLLIKIRCDKEIRGIMVENREIKLAAFADDLTTFLQGINSFQRLSIILDGFGICSGLKLNAEKTEALWLGSNHENPPYIDIEKVNKPIKILGVHFTYNWRKRQELNFDAVLKSISKTLKGWKWRNLTLYGKIQVVKSFVIPKFMFRASLICLSKDIIKQANSVIYKFIWKGTDKIKRLAIISDYKNGGLRMPHIETLIDTHRIMCLKKYSQDYISPWKHILSFFLKDYGGKFLLHCNFSVADLPSYLPNFYKECFTVWCKLSTLSVSTRDPCEITLRIPRNS
;
A
#
# COMPACT_ATOMS: atom_id res chain seq x y z
N MET A 1 -13.91 19.55 10.05
CA MET A 1 -15.19 19.97 9.44
C MET A 1 -15.40 19.08 8.21
N LYS A 2 -16.47 18.29 8.16
CA LYS A 2 -16.74 17.41 7.00
C LYS A 2 -17.80 18.04 6.13
N THR A 3 -17.48 18.28 4.87
CA THR A 3 -18.44 18.74 3.87
C THR A 3 -19.27 17.53 3.41
N TYR A 4 -20.56 17.57 3.61
CA TYR A 4 -21.47 16.52 3.16
C TYR A 4 -22.06 16.90 1.81
N PHE A 5 -21.79 16.10 0.79
CA PHE A 5 -22.48 16.15 -0.48
C PHE A 5 -23.71 15.24 -0.42
N SER A 6 -24.92 15.80 -0.44
CA SER A 6 -26.12 14.99 -0.65
C SER A 6 -26.28 14.72 -2.13
N PHE A 7 -25.99 13.48 -2.55
CA PHE A 7 -26.19 13.08 -3.96
C PHE A 7 -27.65 12.64 -4.16
N LYS A 8 -28.29 13.19 -5.20
CA LYS A 8 -29.51 12.58 -5.74
C LYS A 8 -29.16 11.16 -6.22
N PHE A 9 -30.10 10.23 -6.06
CA PHE A 9 -29.93 8.83 -6.40
C PHE A 9 -29.48 8.62 -7.84
N ASP A 10 -30.05 9.39 -8.77
CA ASP A 10 -29.73 9.36 -10.20
C ASP A 10 -28.25 9.67 -10.52
N VAL A 11 -27.68 10.67 -9.82
CA VAL A 11 -26.26 11.03 -9.95
C VAL A 11 -25.35 9.88 -9.53
N LYS A 12 -25.71 9.15 -8.45
CA LYS A 12 -24.93 8.00 -8.00
C LYS A 12 -24.96 6.85 -8.99
N ILE A 13 -26.11 6.59 -9.63
CA ILE A 13 -26.24 5.57 -10.67
C ILE A 13 -25.40 5.93 -11.86
N ALA A 14 -25.53 7.15 -12.39
CA ALA A 14 -24.77 7.64 -13.54
C ALA A 14 -23.25 7.59 -13.29
N SER A 15 -22.82 8.09 -12.14
CA SER A 15 -21.40 8.03 -11.72
C SER A 15 -20.88 6.60 -11.59
N LYS A 16 -21.67 5.67 -11.02
CA LYS A 16 -21.30 4.26 -10.92
C LYS A 16 -21.19 3.58 -12.28
N ALA A 17 -22.10 3.88 -13.19
CA ALA A 17 -22.07 3.33 -14.57
C ALA A 17 -20.79 3.80 -15.31
N LEU A 18 -20.47 5.10 -15.24
CA LEU A 18 -19.24 5.66 -15.83
C LEU A 18 -17.99 5.08 -15.19
N SER A 19 -17.97 4.97 -13.86
CA SER A 19 -16.85 4.40 -13.11
C SER A 19 -16.59 2.94 -13.51
N SER A 20 -17.64 2.13 -13.67
CA SER A 20 -17.52 0.71 -14.10
C SER A 20 -16.98 0.54 -15.52
N ARG A 21 -17.22 1.53 -16.38
CA ARG A 21 -16.63 1.56 -17.74
C ARG A 21 -15.17 2.00 -17.69
N LEU A 22 -14.86 3.05 -16.91
CA LEU A 22 -13.52 3.60 -16.77
C LEU A 22 -12.57 2.58 -16.12
N GLU A 23 -13.03 1.83 -15.11
CA GLU A 23 -12.25 0.79 -14.41
C GLU A 23 -11.60 -0.22 -15.38
N LYS A 24 -12.26 -0.53 -16.49
CA LYS A 24 -11.78 -1.51 -17.48
C LYS A 24 -10.58 -1.01 -18.29
N VAL A 25 -10.51 0.31 -18.52
CA VAL A 25 -9.45 0.95 -19.34
C VAL A 25 -8.29 1.47 -18.51
N LEU A 26 -8.49 1.70 -17.21
CA LEU A 26 -7.43 2.24 -16.33
C LEU A 26 -6.12 1.43 -16.38
N PRO A 27 -6.10 0.09 -16.40
CA PRO A 27 -4.84 -0.67 -16.47
C PRO A 27 -3.99 -0.36 -17.71
N GLU A 28 -4.60 0.10 -18.81
CA GLU A 28 -3.93 0.45 -20.06
C GLU A 28 -3.42 1.89 -20.07
N ILE A 29 -4.12 2.80 -19.38
CA ILE A 29 -3.82 4.23 -19.34
C ILE A 29 -2.84 4.58 -18.23
N ILE A 30 -3.01 3.95 -17.05
CA ILE A 30 -2.25 4.26 -15.84
C ILE A 30 -1.03 3.36 -15.75
N HIS A 31 0.15 3.97 -15.68
CA HIS A 31 1.41 3.24 -15.60
C HIS A 31 1.51 2.35 -14.35
N PRO A 32 2.24 1.21 -14.39
CA PRO A 32 2.37 0.25 -13.28
C PRO A 32 2.92 0.78 -11.96
N ASP A 33 3.52 1.95 -11.91
CA ASP A 33 4.02 2.60 -10.69
C ASP A 33 2.97 3.45 -9.93
N GLN A 34 1.75 3.62 -10.50
CA GLN A 34 0.58 4.08 -9.74
C GLN A 34 -0.23 2.87 -9.28
N TYR A 35 -0.33 2.69 -7.97
CA TYR A 35 -0.90 1.49 -7.36
C TYR A 35 -2.35 1.64 -6.89
N ALA A 36 -2.84 2.88 -6.72
CA ALA A 36 -4.18 3.11 -6.20
C ALA A 36 -5.25 3.00 -7.29
N TYR A 37 -6.40 2.47 -6.91
CA TYR A 37 -7.63 2.43 -7.71
C TYR A 37 -7.53 1.71 -9.07
N VAL A 38 -6.47 0.98 -9.34
CA VAL A 38 -6.31 0.15 -10.54
C VAL A 38 -6.46 -1.31 -10.17
N LYS A 39 -7.30 -2.03 -10.91
CA LYS A 39 -7.61 -3.45 -10.64
C LYS A 39 -6.34 -4.29 -10.63
N GLY A 40 -6.20 -5.15 -9.63
CA GLY A 40 -5.04 -6.04 -9.44
C GLY A 40 -3.85 -5.41 -8.72
N ARG A 41 -3.76 -4.07 -8.62
CA ARG A 41 -2.74 -3.35 -7.86
C ARG A 41 -3.21 -3.12 -6.43
N THR A 42 -2.28 -3.08 -5.49
CA THR A 42 -2.59 -2.95 -4.07
C THR A 42 -1.55 -2.10 -3.34
N ILE A 43 -1.90 -1.64 -2.15
CA ILE A 43 -0.96 -0.95 -1.24
C ILE A 43 0.28 -1.81 -0.93
N PHE A 44 0.14 -3.14 -0.94
CA PHE A 44 1.26 -4.07 -0.81
C PHE A 44 2.32 -3.84 -1.88
N ASP A 45 1.90 -3.67 -3.15
CA ASP A 45 2.83 -3.48 -4.27
C ASP A 45 3.62 -2.16 -4.12
N ALA A 46 2.96 -1.09 -3.67
CA ALA A 46 3.62 0.19 -3.39
C ALA A 46 4.65 0.07 -2.26
N VAL A 47 4.25 -0.50 -1.12
CA VAL A 47 5.12 -0.68 0.05
C VAL A 47 6.31 -1.60 -0.28
N ARG A 48 6.08 -2.68 -1.05
CA ARG A 48 7.18 -3.56 -1.51
C ARG A 48 8.16 -2.83 -2.41
N THR A 49 7.65 -2.04 -3.38
CA THR A 49 8.55 -1.26 -4.26
C THR A 49 9.44 -0.32 -3.44
N ILE A 50 8.87 0.39 -2.46
CA ILE A 50 9.62 1.31 -1.60
C ILE A 50 10.69 0.55 -0.79
N ASP A 51 10.29 -0.54 -0.15
CA ASP A 51 11.19 -1.32 0.70
C ASP A 51 12.30 -1.99 -0.11
N ASP A 52 11.96 -2.53 -1.28
CA ASP A 52 12.89 -3.22 -2.15
C ASP A 52 13.91 -2.25 -2.78
N ILE A 53 13.54 -1.02 -3.11
CA ILE A 53 14.48 0.02 -3.54
C ILE A 53 15.44 0.37 -2.40
N MET A 54 14.96 0.50 -1.16
CA MET A 54 15.82 0.75 -0.01
C MET A 54 16.84 -0.38 0.20
N GLU A 55 16.39 -1.64 0.16
CA GLU A 55 17.29 -2.79 0.31
C GLU A 55 18.24 -2.93 -0.89
N TYR A 56 17.75 -2.70 -2.12
CA TYR A 56 18.57 -2.76 -3.34
C TYR A 56 19.70 -1.73 -3.31
N THR A 57 19.38 -0.47 -3.01
CA THR A 57 20.39 0.61 -2.94
C THR A 57 21.40 0.37 -1.83
N LYS A 58 20.97 -0.18 -0.69
CA LYS A 58 21.86 -0.59 0.39
C LYS A 58 22.81 -1.70 -0.02
N ILE A 59 22.30 -2.78 -0.64
CA ILE A 59 23.10 -3.94 -1.05
C ILE A 59 24.10 -3.56 -2.14
N LYS A 60 23.69 -2.73 -3.09
CA LYS A 60 24.53 -2.28 -4.20
C LYS A 60 25.36 -1.03 -3.88
N GLN A 61 25.23 -0.47 -2.68
CA GLN A 61 25.90 0.78 -2.26
C GLN A 61 25.68 1.94 -3.25
N LEU A 62 24.48 1.99 -3.86
CA LEU A 62 24.13 3.03 -4.82
C LEU A 62 23.72 4.31 -4.10
N PRO A 63 24.20 5.48 -4.52
CA PRO A 63 23.71 6.74 -3.99
C PRO A 63 22.26 6.97 -4.41
N GLY A 64 21.43 7.47 -3.50
CA GLY A 64 20.04 7.78 -3.81
C GLY A 64 19.39 8.68 -2.77
N LEU A 65 18.25 9.23 -3.17
CA LEU A 65 17.37 10.04 -2.34
C LEU A 65 15.93 9.59 -2.56
N MET A 66 15.27 9.20 -1.49
CA MET A 66 13.84 8.94 -1.47
C MET A 66 13.13 10.16 -0.89
N VAL A 67 12.12 10.69 -1.61
CA VAL A 67 11.31 11.81 -1.14
C VAL A 67 9.84 11.42 -1.20
N ALA A 68 9.15 11.55 -0.07
CA ALA A 68 7.72 11.37 0.05
C ALA A 68 7.02 12.74 0.07
N PHE A 69 6.13 12.97 -0.88
CA PHE A 69 5.36 14.20 -1.02
C PHE A 69 3.92 14.00 -0.57
N ASP A 70 3.39 15.00 0.12
CA ASP A 70 1.97 15.11 0.50
C ASP A 70 1.34 16.28 -0.24
N PHE A 71 0.18 16.07 -0.88
CA PHE A 71 -0.56 17.15 -1.52
C PHE A 71 -1.59 17.75 -0.57
N GLU A 72 -1.69 19.07 -0.54
CA GLU A 72 -2.69 19.77 0.27
C GLU A 72 -4.10 19.54 -0.26
N LYS A 73 -4.94 18.83 0.52
CA LYS A 73 -6.35 18.59 0.17
C LYS A 73 -6.54 18.17 -1.30
N ALA A 74 -5.74 17.21 -1.76
CA ALA A 74 -5.63 16.80 -3.15
C ALA A 74 -6.97 16.66 -3.87
N PHE A 75 -7.92 15.91 -3.27
CA PHE A 75 -9.25 15.69 -3.82
C PHE A 75 -10.10 16.96 -3.92
N ASP A 76 -9.91 17.93 -3.03
CA ASP A 76 -10.69 19.17 -2.99
C ASP A 76 -10.07 20.28 -3.87
N SER A 77 -8.82 20.09 -4.32
CA SER A 77 -8.03 21.15 -4.98
C SER A 77 -7.97 21.02 -6.50
N LEU A 78 -8.26 19.85 -7.08
CA LEU A 78 -8.11 19.59 -8.50
C LEU A 78 -8.97 20.53 -9.36
N SER A 79 -8.31 21.26 -10.26
CA SER A 79 -8.94 22.18 -11.23
C SER A 79 -9.75 21.40 -12.28
N TRP A 80 -11.02 21.76 -12.49
CA TRP A 80 -11.85 21.12 -13.53
C TRP A 80 -11.38 21.42 -14.95
N PRO A 81 -10.97 22.65 -15.31
CA PRO A 81 -10.38 22.92 -16.62
C PRO A 81 -9.15 22.04 -16.91
N PHE A 82 -8.30 21.81 -15.89
CA PHE A 82 -7.17 20.88 -16.01
C PHE A 82 -7.63 19.44 -16.19
N LEU A 83 -8.60 18.97 -15.39
CA LEU A 83 -9.16 17.63 -15.50
C LEU A 83 -9.71 17.36 -16.91
N PHE A 84 -10.50 18.29 -17.48
CA PHE A 84 -11.05 18.11 -18.82
C PHE A 84 -9.97 18.13 -19.90
N LYS A 85 -8.92 18.92 -19.76
CA LYS A 85 -7.76 18.88 -20.65
C LYS A 85 -7.03 17.54 -20.55
N ALA A 86 -6.83 17.02 -19.35
CA ALA A 86 -6.21 15.72 -19.12
C ALA A 86 -7.03 14.60 -19.80
N LEU A 87 -8.35 14.56 -19.61
CA LEU A 87 -9.22 13.58 -20.26
C LEU A 87 -9.11 13.65 -21.80
N LYS A 88 -9.06 14.85 -22.39
CA LYS A 88 -8.84 15.02 -23.83
C LYS A 88 -7.47 14.51 -24.27
N SER A 89 -6.41 14.80 -23.50
CA SER A 89 -5.04 14.35 -23.82
C SER A 89 -4.88 12.83 -23.76
N PHE A 90 -5.66 12.15 -22.89
CA PHE A 90 -5.77 10.69 -22.86
C PHE A 90 -6.77 10.11 -23.90
N ASN A 91 -7.23 10.94 -24.83
CA ASN A 91 -8.11 10.56 -25.93
C ASN A 91 -9.45 9.96 -25.47
N PHE A 92 -9.99 10.42 -24.33
CA PHE A 92 -11.36 10.09 -23.96
C PHE A 92 -12.35 10.72 -24.93
N GLY A 93 -13.34 9.93 -25.38
CA GLY A 93 -14.35 10.40 -26.33
C GLY A 93 -15.20 11.55 -25.78
N GLU A 94 -15.62 12.46 -26.65
CA GLU A 94 -16.38 13.67 -26.29
C GLU A 94 -17.63 13.39 -25.47
N SER A 95 -18.33 12.29 -25.79
CA SER A 95 -19.52 11.87 -25.04
C SER A 95 -19.20 11.58 -23.56
N PHE A 96 -18.07 10.91 -23.29
CA PHE A 96 -17.63 10.65 -21.90
C PHE A 96 -17.29 11.96 -21.18
N ILE A 97 -16.54 12.84 -21.84
CA ILE A 97 -16.15 14.14 -21.27
C ILE A 97 -17.39 15.00 -21.00
N LYS A 98 -18.38 15.00 -21.91
CA LYS A 98 -19.65 15.69 -21.71
C LYS A 98 -20.41 15.17 -20.49
N TRP A 99 -20.49 13.86 -20.30
CA TRP A 99 -21.09 13.27 -19.10
C TRP A 99 -20.37 13.70 -17.82
N VAL A 100 -19.04 13.64 -17.80
CA VAL A 100 -18.26 14.12 -16.66
C VAL A 100 -18.52 15.61 -16.40
N SER A 101 -18.50 16.44 -17.46
CA SER A 101 -18.81 17.86 -17.36
C SER A 101 -20.20 18.14 -16.77
N THR A 102 -21.22 17.39 -17.21
CA THR A 102 -22.57 17.50 -16.66
C THR A 102 -22.62 17.14 -15.16
N LEU A 103 -21.88 16.11 -14.74
CA LEU A 103 -21.79 15.76 -13.34
C LEU A 103 -21.09 16.84 -12.48
N TYR A 104 -20.21 17.64 -13.07
CA TYR A 104 -19.46 18.72 -12.40
C TYR A 104 -20.01 20.12 -12.70
N SER A 105 -21.18 20.26 -13.34
CA SER A 105 -21.85 21.54 -13.55
C SER A 105 -22.81 21.89 -12.40
N ASN A 106 -22.89 23.18 -12.06
CA ASN A 106 -23.82 23.71 -11.08
C ASN A 106 -23.82 23.00 -9.71
N ILE A 107 -22.62 22.66 -9.21
CA ILE A 107 -22.48 21.99 -7.93
C ILE A 107 -22.51 23.03 -6.81
N SER A 108 -23.38 22.80 -5.84
CA SER A 108 -23.41 23.53 -4.58
C SER A 108 -23.26 22.59 -3.38
N SER A 109 -22.76 23.11 -2.30
CA SER A 109 -22.57 22.39 -1.03
C SER A 109 -22.92 23.27 0.16
N CYS A 110 -23.16 22.62 1.31
CA CYS A 110 -23.26 23.31 2.59
C CYS A 110 -22.46 22.55 3.64
N VAL A 111 -22.12 23.19 4.73
CA VAL A 111 -21.47 22.57 5.89
C VAL A 111 -22.51 22.27 6.94
N LEU A 112 -22.56 21.01 7.38
CA LEU A 112 -23.40 20.55 8.48
C LEU A 112 -22.57 20.48 9.76
N ASN A 113 -23.02 21.15 10.82
CA ASN A 113 -22.40 21.10 12.13
C ASN A 113 -23.48 21.00 13.21
N ASN A 114 -23.51 19.91 13.99
CA ASN A 114 -24.50 19.67 15.05
C ASN A 114 -25.97 19.87 14.62
N GLY A 115 -26.33 19.46 13.41
CA GLY A 115 -27.71 19.62 12.87
C GLY A 115 -27.98 20.96 12.19
N PHE A 116 -27.09 21.95 12.28
CA PHE A 116 -27.19 23.23 11.58
C PHE A 116 -26.49 23.19 10.24
N ALA A 117 -27.14 23.67 9.19
CA ALA A 117 -26.59 23.83 7.86
C ALA A 117 -26.20 25.27 7.59
N THR A 118 -25.05 25.50 6.97
CA THR A 118 -24.70 26.82 6.42
C THR A 118 -25.54 27.11 5.17
N GLN A 119 -25.49 28.37 4.70
CA GLN A 119 -25.99 28.67 3.37
C GLN A 119 -25.26 27.85 2.32
N MET A 120 -25.96 27.55 1.21
CA MET A 120 -25.40 26.85 0.08
C MET A 120 -24.34 27.72 -0.61
N PHE A 121 -23.18 27.14 -0.93
CA PHE A 121 -22.12 27.80 -1.67
C PHE A 121 -21.73 26.98 -2.90
N GLU A 122 -21.32 27.65 -3.95
CA GLU A 122 -20.91 27.03 -5.19
C GLU A 122 -19.54 26.36 -5.05
N VAL A 123 -19.40 25.14 -5.57
CA VAL A 123 -18.13 24.41 -5.64
C VAL A 123 -17.59 24.54 -7.07
N ARG A 124 -16.35 25.02 -7.22
CA ARG A 124 -15.73 25.33 -8.52
C ARG A 124 -14.50 24.50 -8.86
N ARG A 125 -14.09 23.60 -7.97
CA ARG A 125 -12.94 22.69 -8.12
C ARG A 125 -13.06 21.48 -7.23
N GLY A 126 -12.17 20.53 -7.41
CA GLY A 126 -12.10 19.29 -6.63
C GLY A 126 -12.98 18.17 -7.18
N VAL A 127 -12.68 16.96 -6.75
CA VAL A 127 -13.49 15.77 -7.03
C VAL A 127 -14.27 15.36 -5.80
N ARG A 128 -15.49 14.85 -6.00
CA ARG A 128 -16.43 14.60 -4.91
C ARG A 128 -15.97 13.43 -4.04
N GLN A 129 -15.82 13.65 -2.74
CA GLN A 129 -15.51 12.59 -1.79
C GLN A 129 -16.71 11.63 -1.66
N GLY A 130 -16.47 10.32 -1.79
CA GLY A 130 -17.51 9.28 -1.72
C GLY A 130 -18.21 8.98 -3.04
N ASP A 131 -17.87 9.67 -4.12
CA ASP A 131 -18.33 9.37 -5.47
C ASP A 131 -17.42 8.31 -6.13
N PRO A 132 -17.96 7.20 -6.68
CA PRO A 132 -17.15 6.12 -7.24
C PRO A 132 -16.30 6.52 -8.46
N LEU A 133 -16.69 7.57 -9.20
CA LEU A 133 -15.95 8.06 -10.35
C LEU A 133 -14.77 8.95 -9.96
N SER A 134 -14.89 9.66 -8.84
CA SER A 134 -13.94 10.70 -8.41
C SER A 134 -12.51 10.20 -8.26
N ALA A 135 -12.32 9.02 -7.66
CA ALA A 135 -11.00 8.44 -7.46
C ALA A 135 -10.30 8.14 -8.80
N TYR A 136 -11.04 7.65 -9.79
CA TYR A 136 -10.51 7.35 -11.12
C TYR A 136 -10.17 8.63 -11.90
N LEU A 137 -11.01 9.65 -11.83
CA LEU A 137 -10.72 10.95 -12.46
C LEU A 137 -9.47 11.60 -11.85
N PHE A 138 -9.30 11.46 -10.52
CA PHE A 138 -8.13 11.98 -9.83
C PHE A 138 -6.84 11.32 -10.32
N ILE A 139 -6.78 9.98 -10.37
CA ILE A 139 -5.57 9.28 -10.83
C ILE A 139 -5.26 9.52 -12.31
N VAL A 140 -6.28 9.70 -13.16
CA VAL A 140 -6.08 10.11 -14.57
C VAL A 140 -5.47 11.51 -14.65
N ALA A 141 -5.97 12.45 -13.86
CA ALA A 141 -5.40 13.81 -13.82
C ALA A 141 -3.96 13.81 -13.28
N LEU A 142 -3.67 13.01 -12.23
CA LEU A 142 -2.34 12.89 -11.66
C LEU A 142 -1.36 12.21 -12.61
N GLU A 143 -1.82 11.27 -13.44
CA GLU A 143 -0.97 10.54 -14.40
C GLU A 143 -0.25 11.48 -15.37
N VAL A 144 -0.82 12.67 -15.68
CA VAL A 144 -0.13 13.71 -16.46
C VAL A 144 1.18 14.13 -15.81
N LEU A 145 1.18 14.33 -14.47
CA LEU A 145 2.39 14.63 -13.72
C LEU A 145 3.37 13.44 -13.76
N LEU A 146 2.85 12.24 -13.49
CA LEU A 146 3.68 11.04 -13.40
C LEU A 146 4.36 10.73 -14.73
N ILE A 147 3.68 10.92 -15.85
CA ILE A 147 4.27 10.83 -17.21
C ILE A 147 5.38 11.86 -17.36
N LYS A 148 5.16 13.12 -16.96
CA LYS A 148 6.16 14.18 -17.07
C LYS A 148 7.42 13.84 -16.27
N ILE A 149 7.28 13.31 -15.05
CA ILE A 149 8.42 12.87 -14.22
C ILE A 149 9.17 11.72 -14.89
N ARG A 150 8.46 10.73 -15.42
CA ARG A 150 9.08 9.57 -16.08
C ARG A 150 9.84 9.94 -17.35
N CYS A 151 9.27 10.83 -18.15
CA CYS A 151 9.84 11.23 -19.44
C CYS A 151 10.98 12.26 -19.32
N ASP A 152 11.09 12.97 -18.20
CA ASP A 152 12.12 13.98 -18.00
C ASP A 152 13.49 13.30 -17.81
N LYS A 153 14.46 13.64 -18.70
CA LYS A 153 15.80 13.05 -18.70
C LYS A 153 16.73 13.62 -17.62
N GLU A 154 16.42 14.80 -17.10
CA GLU A 154 17.18 15.44 -16.02
C GLU A 154 16.83 14.84 -14.66
N ILE A 155 15.64 14.24 -14.54
CA ILE A 155 15.26 13.45 -13.36
C ILE A 155 15.81 12.04 -13.55
N ARG A 156 16.89 11.74 -12.84
CA ARG A 156 17.49 10.40 -12.83
C ARG A 156 16.99 9.61 -11.63
N GLY A 157 16.39 8.45 -11.91
CA GLY A 157 15.91 7.49 -10.92
C GLY A 157 16.95 6.45 -10.52
N ILE A 158 16.53 5.47 -9.74
CA ILE A 158 17.38 4.33 -9.37
C ILE A 158 17.32 3.29 -10.48
N MET A 159 18.50 2.96 -11.03
CA MET A 159 18.62 1.92 -12.04
C MET A 159 18.65 0.54 -11.39
N VAL A 160 17.71 -0.32 -11.79
CA VAL A 160 17.70 -1.73 -11.44
C VAL A 160 17.88 -2.51 -12.75
N GLU A 161 19.08 -3.02 -12.98
CA GLU A 161 19.52 -3.55 -14.27
C GLU A 161 19.29 -2.53 -15.41
N ASN A 162 18.35 -2.83 -16.32
CA ASN A 162 17.99 -2.02 -17.48
C ASN A 162 16.73 -1.18 -17.30
N ARG A 163 16.16 -1.15 -16.09
CA ARG A 163 14.94 -0.38 -15.78
C ARG A 163 15.23 0.73 -14.77
N GLU A 164 14.82 1.92 -15.13
CA GLU A 164 14.86 3.08 -14.24
C GLU A 164 13.57 3.17 -13.43
N ILE A 165 13.70 3.23 -12.10
CA ILE A 165 12.56 3.40 -11.18
C ILE A 165 12.69 4.80 -10.58
N LYS A 166 11.76 5.70 -10.94
CA LYS A 166 11.75 7.10 -10.50
C LYS A 166 10.74 7.35 -9.40
N LEU A 167 9.63 6.60 -9.37
CA LEU A 167 8.52 6.87 -8.45
C LEU A 167 7.71 5.63 -8.09
N ALA A 168 6.94 5.77 -7.02
CA ALA A 168 5.85 4.91 -6.61
C ALA A 168 4.72 5.81 -6.10
N ALA A 169 3.54 5.75 -6.73
CA ALA A 169 2.40 6.57 -6.36
C ALA A 169 1.25 5.69 -5.85
N PHE A 170 0.56 6.17 -4.82
CA PHE A 170 -0.68 5.57 -4.32
C PHE A 170 -1.71 6.68 -4.10
N ALA A 171 -2.51 6.95 -5.12
CA ALA A 171 -3.36 8.13 -5.22
C ALA A 171 -2.52 9.42 -5.08
N ASP A 172 -2.78 10.23 -4.07
CA ASP A 172 -2.07 11.46 -3.76
C ASP A 172 -0.74 11.26 -3.01
N ASP A 173 -0.50 10.09 -2.42
CA ASP A 173 0.80 9.77 -1.81
C ASP A 173 1.83 9.48 -2.92
N LEU A 174 2.70 10.44 -3.21
CA LEU A 174 3.78 10.33 -4.20
C LEU A 174 5.13 10.12 -3.50
N THR A 175 5.78 9.00 -3.79
CA THR A 175 7.15 8.72 -3.36
C THR A 175 8.05 8.70 -4.59
N THR A 176 9.16 9.43 -4.58
CA THR A 176 10.15 9.46 -5.67
C THR A 176 11.49 8.89 -5.23
N PHE A 177 12.20 8.29 -6.17
CA PHE A 177 13.53 7.71 -5.99
C PHE A 177 14.48 8.39 -6.97
N LEU A 178 15.43 9.17 -6.46
CA LEU A 178 16.29 10.06 -7.23
C LEU A 178 17.75 9.72 -6.98
N GLN A 179 18.60 9.92 -7.98
CA GLN A 179 20.04 9.69 -7.82
C GLN A 179 20.73 10.78 -7.00
N GLY A 180 20.17 12.00 -6.91
CA GLY A 180 20.81 13.09 -6.19
C GLY A 180 20.03 14.40 -6.24
N ILE A 181 20.70 15.47 -5.77
CA ILE A 181 20.11 16.80 -5.55
C ILE A 181 19.64 17.44 -6.87
N ASN A 182 20.40 17.31 -7.94
CA ASN A 182 20.03 17.91 -9.24
C ASN A 182 18.69 17.37 -9.74
N SER A 183 18.48 16.06 -9.62
CA SER A 183 17.19 15.45 -9.96
C SER A 183 16.06 15.92 -9.05
N PHE A 184 16.34 16.17 -7.77
CA PHE A 184 15.36 16.74 -6.83
C PHE A 184 14.99 18.19 -7.21
N GLN A 185 15.97 19.04 -7.51
CA GLN A 185 15.72 20.42 -7.95
C GLN A 185 14.89 20.45 -9.23
N ARG A 186 15.24 19.61 -10.21
CA ARG A 186 14.44 19.51 -11.45
C ARG A 186 13.01 19.04 -11.17
N LEU A 187 12.83 18.06 -10.31
CA LEU A 187 11.51 17.56 -9.88
C LEU A 187 10.70 18.67 -9.22
N SER A 188 11.29 19.49 -8.34
CA SER A 188 10.61 20.59 -7.66
C SER A 188 10.03 21.59 -8.67
N ILE A 189 10.79 21.96 -9.70
CA ILE A 189 10.31 22.84 -10.77
C ILE A 189 9.10 22.24 -11.49
N ILE A 190 9.11 20.93 -11.76
CA ILE A 190 7.99 20.25 -12.41
C ILE A 190 6.76 20.22 -11.51
N LEU A 191 6.94 19.95 -10.23
CA LEU A 191 5.85 19.89 -9.24
C LEU A 191 5.20 21.27 -9.06
N ASP A 192 5.99 22.34 -8.98
CA ASP A 192 5.48 23.72 -8.89
C ASP A 192 4.69 24.10 -10.14
N GLY A 193 5.24 23.85 -11.32
CA GLY A 193 4.54 24.08 -12.58
C GLY A 193 3.24 23.28 -12.72
N PHE A 194 3.24 22.04 -12.27
CA PHE A 194 2.04 21.21 -12.22
C PHE A 194 1.01 21.79 -11.24
N GLY A 195 1.45 22.26 -10.07
CA GLY A 195 0.59 22.89 -9.06
C GLY A 195 -0.16 24.11 -9.60
N ILE A 196 0.52 24.96 -10.38
CA ILE A 196 -0.08 26.13 -11.03
C ILE A 196 -1.20 25.73 -12.00
N CYS A 197 -0.98 24.68 -12.80
CA CYS A 197 -1.93 24.23 -13.81
C CYS A 197 -3.10 23.41 -13.25
N SER A 198 -2.79 22.52 -12.32
CA SER A 198 -3.75 21.54 -11.78
C SER A 198 -4.50 22.01 -10.54
N GLY A 199 -3.97 23.01 -9.83
CA GLY A 199 -4.44 23.43 -8.51
C GLY A 199 -3.95 22.56 -7.35
N LEU A 200 -3.17 21.50 -7.63
CA LEU A 200 -2.62 20.58 -6.63
C LEU A 200 -1.33 21.15 -6.06
N LYS A 201 -1.36 21.59 -4.81
CA LYS A 201 -0.19 22.17 -4.12
C LYS A 201 0.47 21.12 -3.23
N LEU A 202 1.80 21.15 -3.18
CA LEU A 202 2.58 20.36 -2.23
C LEU A 202 2.54 20.98 -0.83
N ASN A 203 2.51 20.11 0.16
CA ASN A 203 2.69 20.48 1.55
C ASN A 203 4.17 20.32 1.92
N ALA A 204 4.93 21.41 1.91
CA ALA A 204 6.36 21.40 2.20
C ALA A 204 6.66 20.88 3.63
N GLU A 205 5.83 21.26 4.63
CA GLU A 205 6.02 20.83 6.03
C GLU A 205 5.85 19.32 6.23
N LYS A 206 5.08 18.67 5.36
CA LYS A 206 4.86 17.22 5.40
C LYS A 206 5.75 16.45 4.44
N THR A 207 6.48 17.12 3.58
CA THR A 207 7.45 16.48 2.70
C THR A 207 8.59 15.92 3.53
N GLU A 208 8.87 14.62 3.37
CA GLU A 208 9.89 13.89 4.13
C GLU A 208 10.91 13.28 3.17
N ALA A 209 12.19 13.29 3.52
CA ALA A 209 13.27 12.74 2.69
C ALA A 209 14.17 11.78 3.46
N LEU A 210 14.65 10.74 2.78
CA LEU A 210 15.61 9.78 3.30
C LEU A 210 16.68 9.50 2.26
N TRP A 211 17.94 9.73 2.63
CA TRP A 211 19.07 9.33 1.80
C TRP A 211 19.21 7.82 1.75
N LEU A 212 19.48 7.29 0.57
CA LEU A 212 19.55 5.87 0.28
C LEU A 212 20.98 5.40 0.03
N GLY A 213 21.23 4.12 0.30
CA GLY A 213 22.49 3.44 0.02
C GLY A 213 23.71 4.17 0.61
N SER A 214 24.74 4.45 -0.19
CA SER A 214 25.97 5.11 0.26
C SER A 214 25.74 6.54 0.78
N ASN A 215 24.72 7.26 0.31
CA ASN A 215 24.42 8.61 0.79
C ASN A 215 23.74 8.62 2.17
N HIS A 216 23.29 7.48 2.68
CA HIS A 216 22.68 7.41 3.99
C HIS A 216 23.71 7.62 5.11
N GLU A 217 24.95 7.16 4.94
CA GLU A 217 26.04 7.29 5.92
C GLU A 217 26.63 8.70 5.89
N ASN A 218 26.78 9.31 4.71
CA ASN A 218 27.31 10.66 4.52
C ASN A 218 26.33 11.49 3.67
N PRO A 219 25.24 11.99 4.29
CA PRO A 219 24.17 12.63 3.54
C PRO A 219 24.59 14.02 3.03
N PRO A 220 24.45 14.31 1.73
CA PRO A 220 24.57 15.66 1.20
C PRO A 220 23.50 16.58 1.80
N TYR A 221 23.81 17.89 1.83
CA TYR A 221 22.82 18.88 2.27
C TYR A 221 21.66 19.00 1.28
N ILE A 222 20.45 19.05 1.79
CA ILE A 222 19.23 19.30 1.02
C ILE A 222 18.27 20.15 1.87
N ASP A 223 17.61 21.11 1.25
CA ASP A 223 16.67 21.99 1.92
C ASP A 223 15.29 21.32 2.05
N ILE A 224 15.21 20.37 2.94
CA ILE A 224 13.98 19.71 3.38
C ILE A 224 14.04 19.61 4.90
N GLU A 225 13.01 20.08 5.60
CA GLU A 225 12.98 20.12 7.06
C GLU A 225 13.13 18.74 7.73
N LYS A 226 12.57 17.71 7.11
CA LYS A 226 12.57 16.34 7.63
C LYS A 226 13.43 15.41 6.79
N VAL A 227 14.74 15.48 6.98
CA VAL A 227 15.71 14.62 6.31
C VAL A 227 16.29 13.60 7.28
N ASN A 228 16.57 12.37 6.78
CA ASN A 228 17.19 11.26 7.52
C ASN A 228 16.51 10.84 8.83
N LYS A 229 15.26 11.25 9.04
CA LYS A 229 14.38 10.71 10.07
C LYS A 229 13.62 9.50 9.51
N PRO A 230 13.06 8.62 10.36
CA PRO A 230 12.16 7.59 9.88
C PRO A 230 10.98 8.19 9.13
N ILE A 231 10.80 7.82 7.87
CA ILE A 231 9.71 8.33 7.02
C ILE A 231 8.47 7.45 7.17
N LYS A 232 7.30 8.07 7.21
CA LYS A 232 6.03 7.35 7.26
C LYS A 232 5.30 7.46 5.93
N ILE A 233 5.26 6.37 5.16
CA ILE A 233 4.59 6.27 3.86
C ILE A 233 3.52 5.17 3.94
N LEU A 234 2.29 5.46 3.48
CA LEU A 234 1.17 4.50 3.44
C LEU A 234 0.92 3.80 4.79
N GLY A 235 1.14 4.50 5.90
CA GLY A 235 0.95 3.96 7.24
C GLY A 235 2.07 3.05 7.76
N VAL A 236 3.17 2.89 7.01
CA VAL A 236 4.37 2.13 7.38
C VAL A 236 5.54 3.09 7.58
N HIS A 237 6.33 2.87 8.63
CA HIS A 237 7.56 3.62 8.88
C HIS A 237 8.76 2.90 8.25
N PHE A 238 9.53 3.64 7.47
CA PHE A 238 10.74 3.19 6.79
C PHE A 238 11.97 3.80 7.44
N THR A 239 12.95 2.98 7.78
CA THR A 239 14.27 3.33 8.31
C THR A 239 15.20 2.14 8.17
N TYR A 240 16.50 2.38 8.03
CA TYR A 240 17.52 1.33 7.97
C TYR A 240 17.77 0.66 9.34
N ASN A 241 17.46 1.34 10.44
CA ASN A 241 17.59 0.75 11.77
C ASN A 241 16.43 -0.23 12.03
N TRP A 242 16.73 -1.53 12.01
CA TRP A 242 15.77 -2.61 12.18
C TRP A 242 14.98 -2.52 13.49
N ARG A 243 15.66 -2.31 14.63
CA ARG A 243 14.99 -2.22 15.94
C ARG A 243 14.00 -1.06 15.96
N LYS A 244 14.43 0.13 15.56
CA LYS A 244 13.58 1.32 15.47
C LYS A 244 12.41 1.14 14.49
N ARG A 245 12.64 0.43 13.39
CA ARG A 245 11.58 0.09 12.44
C ARG A 245 10.49 -0.77 13.06
N GLN A 246 10.88 -1.78 13.89
CA GLN A 246 9.93 -2.62 14.62
C GLN A 246 9.12 -1.81 15.64
N GLU A 247 9.78 -1.02 16.47
CA GLU A 247 9.17 -0.17 17.48
C GLU A 247 8.14 0.80 16.87
N LEU A 248 8.54 1.57 15.85
CA LEU A 248 7.68 2.57 15.21
C LEU A 248 6.46 1.94 14.54
N ASN A 249 6.58 0.74 13.98
CA ASN A 249 5.49 0.08 13.30
C ASN A 249 4.55 -0.69 14.22
N PHE A 250 5.02 -1.22 15.34
CA PHE A 250 4.21 -2.14 16.14
C PHE A 250 3.85 -1.65 17.53
N ASP A 251 4.64 -0.82 18.20
CA ASP A 251 4.35 -0.36 19.56
C ASP A 251 3.02 0.40 19.66
N ALA A 252 2.80 1.34 18.74
CA ALA A 252 1.55 2.09 18.68
C ALA A 252 0.35 1.18 18.36
N VAL A 253 0.55 0.16 17.53
CA VAL A 253 -0.49 -0.84 17.21
C VAL A 253 -0.82 -1.69 18.43
N LEU A 254 0.18 -2.23 19.11
CA LEU A 254 -0.01 -3.05 20.32
C LEU A 254 -0.67 -2.25 21.45
N LYS A 255 -0.26 -0.98 21.64
CA LYS A 255 -0.93 -0.06 22.57
C LYS A 255 -2.39 0.18 22.20
N SER A 256 -2.67 0.43 20.89
CA SER A 256 -4.04 0.62 20.38
C SER A 256 -4.89 -0.64 20.55
N ILE A 257 -4.35 -1.82 20.27
CA ILE A 257 -5.02 -3.11 20.48
C ILE A 257 -5.35 -3.28 21.96
N SER A 258 -4.37 -3.06 22.85
CA SER A 258 -4.56 -3.16 24.30
C SER A 258 -5.66 -2.22 24.78
N LYS A 259 -5.67 -0.95 24.31
CA LYS A 259 -6.73 0.03 24.63
C LYS A 259 -8.12 -0.44 24.16
N THR A 260 -8.19 -0.93 22.91
CA THR A 260 -9.45 -1.47 22.36
C THR A 260 -9.96 -2.63 23.22
N LEU A 261 -9.12 -3.62 23.52
CA LEU A 261 -9.52 -4.79 24.30
C LEU A 261 -9.86 -4.46 25.76
N LYS A 262 -9.20 -3.46 26.36
CA LYS A 262 -9.59 -2.93 27.70
C LYS A 262 -11.03 -2.37 27.67
N GLY A 263 -11.40 -1.61 26.64
CA GLY A 263 -12.75 -1.08 26.48
C GLY A 263 -13.83 -2.18 26.35
N TRP A 264 -13.49 -3.31 25.75
CA TRP A 264 -14.39 -4.45 25.63
C TRP A 264 -14.45 -5.34 26.89
N LYS A 265 -13.50 -5.21 27.80
CA LYS A 265 -13.42 -6.04 29.02
C LYS A 265 -14.60 -5.86 29.99
N TRP A 266 -15.21 -4.68 29.98
CA TRP A 266 -16.36 -4.31 30.82
C TRP A 266 -17.69 -4.92 30.33
N ARG A 267 -17.72 -5.51 29.15
CA ARG A 267 -18.90 -6.15 28.60
C ARG A 267 -18.90 -7.65 28.94
N ASN A 268 -20.04 -8.18 29.36
CA ASN A 268 -20.18 -9.61 29.64
C ASN A 268 -20.28 -10.42 28.35
N LEU A 269 -19.12 -10.58 27.67
CA LEU A 269 -19.04 -11.33 26.43
C LEU A 269 -18.80 -12.81 26.72
N THR A 270 -19.51 -13.65 25.98
CA THR A 270 -19.20 -15.08 25.86
C THR A 270 -17.81 -15.28 25.23
N LEU A 271 -17.26 -16.48 25.32
CA LEU A 271 -16.00 -16.81 24.67
C LEU A 271 -16.05 -16.56 23.15
N TYR A 272 -17.17 -16.94 22.51
CA TYR A 272 -17.43 -16.67 21.09
C TYR A 272 -17.43 -15.16 20.80
N GLY A 273 -18.15 -14.36 21.59
CA GLY A 273 -18.22 -12.91 21.44
C GLY A 273 -16.84 -12.23 21.56
N LYS A 274 -15.99 -12.69 22.48
CA LYS A 274 -14.60 -12.21 22.60
C LYS A 274 -13.78 -12.51 21.35
N ILE A 275 -13.92 -13.71 20.77
CA ILE A 275 -13.24 -14.08 19.53
C ILE A 275 -13.70 -13.21 18.37
N GLN A 276 -15.00 -12.88 18.27
CA GLN A 276 -15.49 -11.96 17.24
C GLN A 276 -14.90 -10.55 17.41
N VAL A 277 -14.74 -10.06 18.63
CA VAL A 277 -14.04 -8.78 18.90
C VAL A 277 -12.60 -8.84 18.40
N VAL A 278 -11.88 -9.95 18.67
CA VAL A 278 -10.51 -10.12 18.17
C VAL A 278 -10.49 -10.13 16.65
N LYS A 279 -11.37 -10.90 15.99
CA LYS A 279 -11.45 -10.96 14.52
C LYS A 279 -11.72 -9.60 13.88
N SER A 280 -12.63 -8.82 14.44
CA SER A 280 -13.10 -7.57 13.84
C SER A 280 -12.23 -6.36 14.15
N PHE A 281 -11.66 -6.28 15.35
CA PHE A 281 -10.96 -5.07 15.80
C PHE A 281 -9.46 -5.22 16.02
N VAL A 282 -8.97 -6.44 16.27
CA VAL A 282 -7.56 -6.68 16.57
C VAL A 282 -6.79 -7.16 15.34
N ILE A 283 -7.28 -8.22 14.72
CA ILE A 283 -6.59 -8.85 13.58
C ILE A 283 -6.37 -7.86 12.43
N PRO A 284 -7.37 -7.08 11.96
CA PRO A 284 -7.14 -6.14 10.85
C PRO A 284 -6.09 -5.07 11.17
N LYS A 285 -6.08 -4.55 12.41
CA LYS A 285 -5.10 -3.55 12.85
C LYS A 285 -3.67 -4.09 12.85
N PHE A 286 -3.49 -5.33 13.34
CA PHE A 286 -2.18 -5.96 13.42
C PHE A 286 -1.70 -6.42 12.05
N MET A 287 -2.56 -7.14 11.33
CA MET A 287 -2.21 -7.77 10.05
C MET A 287 -1.90 -6.76 8.94
N PHE A 288 -2.45 -5.55 9.00
CA PHE A 288 -2.11 -4.52 8.02
C PHE A 288 -0.60 -4.34 7.88
N ARG A 289 0.11 -4.11 9.01
CA ARG A 289 1.57 -3.96 8.98
C ARG A 289 2.31 -5.29 8.90
N ALA A 290 1.80 -6.31 9.56
CA ALA A 290 2.40 -7.64 9.58
C ALA A 290 2.46 -8.29 8.19
N SER A 291 1.52 -7.99 7.29
CA SER A 291 1.53 -8.46 5.91
C SER A 291 2.56 -7.73 5.04
N LEU A 292 2.90 -6.47 5.38
CA LEU A 292 3.72 -5.59 4.54
C LEU A 292 5.21 -5.67 4.85
N ILE A 293 5.58 -5.92 6.10
CA ILE A 293 6.98 -5.91 6.57
C ILE A 293 7.31 -7.14 7.42
N CYS A 294 8.61 -7.41 7.58
CA CYS A 294 9.09 -8.45 8.50
C CYS A 294 8.76 -8.13 9.96
N LEU A 295 8.53 -9.16 10.77
CA LEU A 295 8.30 -9.05 12.20
C LEU A 295 9.32 -9.83 13.02
N SER A 296 9.67 -9.28 14.18
CA SER A 296 10.36 -10.06 15.19
C SER A 296 9.41 -11.06 15.87
N LYS A 297 9.93 -12.20 16.26
CA LYS A 297 9.17 -13.21 17.03
C LYS A 297 8.61 -12.65 18.33
N ASP A 298 9.28 -11.66 18.92
CA ASP A 298 8.86 -11.04 20.18
C ASP A 298 7.60 -10.19 20.02
N ILE A 299 7.44 -9.49 18.90
CA ILE A 299 6.20 -8.76 18.57
C ILE A 299 5.02 -9.71 18.45
N ILE A 300 5.22 -10.85 17.78
CA ILE A 300 4.18 -11.88 17.65
C ILE A 300 3.79 -12.45 19.03
N LYS A 301 4.78 -12.73 19.88
CA LYS A 301 4.53 -13.20 21.26
C LYS A 301 3.75 -12.15 22.07
N GLN A 302 4.11 -10.87 21.96
CA GLN A 302 3.42 -9.78 22.65
C GLN A 302 1.98 -9.66 22.17
N ALA A 303 1.73 -9.68 20.85
CA ALA A 303 0.38 -9.64 20.28
C ALA A 303 -0.48 -10.81 20.80
N ASN A 304 0.04 -12.03 20.73
CA ASN A 304 -0.61 -13.21 21.27
C ASN A 304 -0.89 -13.08 22.77
N SER A 305 0.07 -12.61 23.56
CA SER A 305 -0.11 -12.41 25.01
C SER A 305 -1.27 -11.45 25.31
N VAL A 306 -1.36 -10.32 24.62
CA VAL A 306 -2.45 -9.34 24.81
C VAL A 306 -3.79 -9.93 24.45
N ILE A 307 -3.88 -10.69 23.35
CA ILE A 307 -5.10 -11.32 22.86
C ILE A 307 -5.57 -12.41 23.82
N TYR A 308 -4.72 -13.33 24.19
CA TYR A 308 -5.11 -14.47 25.06
C TYR A 308 -5.43 -14.04 26.49
N LYS A 309 -4.74 -12.99 27.03
CA LYS A 309 -5.14 -12.36 28.30
C LYS A 309 -6.52 -11.74 28.25
N PHE A 310 -6.97 -11.21 27.13
CA PHE A 310 -8.34 -10.74 26.95
C PHE A 310 -9.35 -11.89 26.92
N ILE A 311 -9.05 -12.96 26.18
CA ILE A 311 -9.93 -14.12 26.02
C ILE A 311 -10.18 -14.79 27.39
N TRP A 312 -9.11 -15.10 28.14
CA TRP A 312 -9.17 -15.91 29.36
C TRP A 312 -9.29 -15.11 30.65
N LYS A 313 -9.13 -13.80 30.62
CA LYS A 313 -8.99 -12.93 31.82
C LYS A 313 -7.80 -13.32 32.73
N GLY A 314 -6.81 -14.05 32.20
CA GLY A 314 -5.65 -14.57 32.94
C GLY A 314 -4.84 -15.57 32.11
N THR A 315 -4.51 -16.70 32.71
CA THR A 315 -3.83 -17.82 32.06
C THR A 315 -4.75 -18.57 31.10
N ASP A 316 -4.17 -19.24 30.09
CA ASP A 316 -4.93 -20.07 29.15
C ASP A 316 -5.60 -21.24 29.88
N LYS A 317 -6.91 -21.38 29.68
CA LYS A 317 -7.72 -22.44 30.34
C LYS A 317 -7.75 -23.75 29.54
N ILE A 318 -7.50 -23.66 28.23
CA ILE A 318 -7.42 -24.82 27.31
C ILE A 318 -6.27 -24.58 26.34
N LYS A 319 -5.81 -25.65 25.68
CA LYS A 319 -4.78 -25.55 24.64
C LYS A 319 -5.26 -24.61 23.52
N ARG A 320 -4.40 -23.69 23.08
CA ARG A 320 -4.72 -22.70 22.02
C ARG A 320 -5.19 -23.34 20.74
N LEU A 321 -4.60 -24.48 20.37
CA LEU A 321 -5.00 -25.24 19.19
C LEU A 321 -6.49 -25.65 19.22
N ALA A 322 -7.07 -25.94 20.39
CA ALA A 322 -8.47 -26.29 20.50
C ALA A 322 -9.41 -25.16 20.07
N ILE A 323 -9.10 -23.91 20.45
CA ILE A 323 -9.95 -22.77 20.05
C ILE A 323 -9.66 -22.27 18.63
N ILE A 324 -8.48 -22.59 18.09
CA ILE A 324 -8.10 -22.27 16.71
C ILE A 324 -8.81 -23.23 15.74
N SER A 325 -9.03 -24.47 16.14
CA SER A 325 -9.66 -25.51 15.31
C SER A 325 -11.02 -25.08 14.75
N ASP A 326 -11.45 -25.77 13.68
CA ASP A 326 -12.76 -25.54 13.06
C ASP A 326 -13.93 -25.90 14.00
N TYR A 327 -15.06 -25.27 13.79
CA TYR A 327 -16.31 -25.57 14.51
C TYR A 327 -16.68 -27.06 14.47
N LYS A 328 -16.44 -27.74 13.34
CA LYS A 328 -16.67 -29.18 13.18
C LYS A 328 -15.86 -30.04 14.16
N ASN A 329 -14.70 -29.52 14.61
CA ASN A 329 -13.80 -30.18 15.56
C ASN A 329 -13.95 -29.62 16.97
N GLY A 330 -15.08 -28.96 17.29
CA GLY A 330 -15.31 -28.33 18.60
C GLY A 330 -14.51 -27.03 18.83
N GLY A 331 -13.83 -26.51 17.84
CA GLY A 331 -13.09 -25.26 17.91
C GLY A 331 -13.96 -24.03 17.70
N LEU A 332 -13.35 -22.84 17.72
CA LEU A 332 -14.03 -21.56 17.57
C LEU A 332 -13.45 -20.72 16.40
N ARG A 333 -12.61 -21.32 15.58
CA ARG A 333 -11.89 -20.62 14.49
C ARG A 333 -11.20 -19.36 14.96
N MET A 334 -10.56 -19.40 16.13
CA MET A 334 -9.75 -18.27 16.60
C MET A 334 -8.62 -18.01 15.61
N PRO A 335 -8.41 -16.77 15.14
CA PRO A 335 -7.31 -16.47 14.22
C PRO A 335 -5.96 -16.79 14.84
N HIS A 336 -5.12 -17.51 14.13
CA HIS A 336 -3.73 -17.79 14.48
C HIS A 336 -2.82 -16.81 13.73
N ILE A 337 -2.18 -15.92 14.47
CA ILE A 337 -1.42 -14.79 13.87
C ILE A 337 -0.31 -15.30 12.96
N GLU A 338 0.43 -16.31 13.39
CA GLU A 338 1.54 -16.89 12.63
C GLU A 338 1.07 -17.46 11.29
N THR A 339 -0.02 -18.23 11.28
CA THR A 339 -0.60 -18.78 10.04
C THR A 339 -1.11 -17.67 9.11
N LEU A 340 -1.68 -16.60 9.66
CA LEU A 340 -2.10 -15.45 8.84
C LEU A 340 -0.91 -14.74 8.21
N ILE A 341 0.19 -14.57 8.94
CA ILE A 341 1.42 -14.01 8.39
C ILE A 341 1.97 -14.92 7.29
N ASP A 342 2.07 -16.21 7.55
CA ASP A 342 2.54 -17.20 6.58
C ASP A 342 1.68 -17.18 5.30
N THR A 343 0.36 -17.08 5.44
CA THR A 343 -0.56 -16.92 4.30
C THR A 343 -0.22 -15.70 3.46
N HIS A 344 0.05 -14.56 4.09
CA HIS A 344 0.45 -13.35 3.35
C HIS A 344 1.82 -13.51 2.67
N ARG A 345 2.77 -14.23 3.27
CA ARG A 345 4.07 -14.55 2.65
C ARG A 345 3.88 -15.41 1.39
N ILE A 346 3.02 -16.42 1.45
CA ILE A 346 2.67 -17.27 0.29
C ILE A 346 1.96 -16.44 -0.79
N MET A 347 1.01 -15.58 -0.40
CA MET A 347 0.32 -14.69 -1.34
C MET A 347 1.28 -13.74 -2.06
N CYS A 348 2.37 -13.30 -1.42
CA CYS A 348 3.42 -12.53 -2.07
C CYS A 348 4.08 -13.32 -3.21
N LEU A 349 4.50 -14.57 -2.95
CA LEU A 349 5.10 -15.42 -3.98
C LEU A 349 4.10 -15.79 -5.09
N LYS A 350 2.84 -16.03 -4.74
CA LYS A 350 1.77 -16.20 -5.72
C LYS A 350 1.59 -14.95 -6.59
N LYS A 351 1.63 -13.75 -6.00
CA LYS A 351 1.62 -12.50 -6.77
C LYS A 351 2.86 -12.37 -7.67
N TYR A 352 4.03 -12.79 -7.18
CA TYR A 352 5.27 -12.78 -7.98
C TYR A 352 5.15 -13.67 -9.21
N SER A 353 4.51 -14.83 -9.13
CA SER A 353 4.32 -15.75 -10.27
C SER A 353 3.35 -15.22 -11.34
N GLN A 354 2.40 -14.34 -10.98
CA GLN A 354 1.41 -13.79 -11.92
C GLN A 354 2.04 -12.88 -12.98
N ASP A 355 1.44 -12.84 -14.18
CA ASP A 355 1.94 -12.07 -15.31
C ASP A 355 1.37 -10.64 -15.34
N TYR A 356 1.64 -9.84 -14.32
CA TYR A 356 1.43 -8.40 -14.37
C TYR A 356 2.72 -7.65 -14.03
N ILE A 357 2.90 -6.49 -14.63
CA ILE A 357 4.10 -5.67 -14.46
C ILE A 357 4.01 -4.89 -13.15
N SER A 358 5.04 -4.99 -12.33
CA SER A 358 5.20 -4.16 -11.14
C SER A 358 6.70 -3.98 -10.82
N PRO A 359 7.14 -2.78 -10.40
CA PRO A 359 8.53 -2.50 -10.07
C PRO A 359 9.13 -3.47 -9.05
N TRP A 360 8.43 -3.81 -7.96
CA TRP A 360 8.94 -4.74 -6.95
C TRP A 360 9.23 -6.14 -7.50
N LYS A 361 8.43 -6.61 -8.48
CA LYS A 361 8.68 -7.91 -9.11
C LYS A 361 9.97 -7.92 -9.93
N HIS A 362 10.27 -6.79 -10.58
CA HIS A 362 11.52 -6.64 -11.32
C HIS A 362 12.71 -6.67 -10.36
N ILE A 363 12.62 -5.97 -9.23
CA ILE A 363 13.66 -5.97 -8.19
C ILE A 363 13.83 -7.38 -7.60
N LEU A 364 12.74 -8.08 -7.30
CA LEU A 364 12.83 -9.46 -6.81
C LEU A 364 13.44 -10.39 -7.87
N SER A 365 13.08 -10.24 -9.14
CA SER A 365 13.67 -11.03 -10.23
C SER A 365 15.18 -10.79 -10.35
N PHE A 366 15.63 -9.56 -10.13
CA PHE A 366 17.06 -9.25 -10.05
C PHE A 366 17.75 -10.03 -8.92
N PHE A 367 17.19 -10.04 -7.71
CA PHE A 367 17.76 -10.80 -6.58
C PHE A 367 17.82 -12.31 -6.83
N LEU A 368 16.92 -12.83 -7.64
CA LEU A 368 16.81 -14.27 -7.92
C LEU A 368 17.38 -14.69 -9.28
N LYS A 369 18.00 -13.78 -10.03
CA LYS A 369 18.43 -14.00 -11.40
C LYS A 369 19.32 -15.23 -11.56
N ASP A 370 20.34 -15.35 -10.71
CA ASP A 370 21.33 -16.42 -10.75
C ASP A 370 20.84 -17.72 -10.09
N TYR A 371 19.62 -17.69 -9.52
CA TYR A 371 19.01 -18.81 -8.79
C TYR A 371 17.76 -19.37 -9.48
N GLY A 372 17.53 -18.99 -10.74
CA GLY A 372 16.41 -19.49 -11.54
C GLY A 372 15.13 -18.63 -11.49
N GLY A 373 15.11 -17.49 -10.76
CA GLY A 373 14.00 -16.53 -10.78
C GLY A 373 12.65 -17.16 -10.37
N LYS A 374 11.62 -16.99 -11.20
CA LYS A 374 10.28 -17.56 -10.98
C LYS A 374 10.28 -19.11 -10.97
N PHE A 375 11.24 -19.74 -11.61
CA PHE A 375 11.34 -21.19 -11.68
C PHE A 375 11.55 -21.84 -10.29
N LEU A 376 12.17 -21.11 -9.34
CA LEU A 376 12.30 -21.54 -7.95
C LEU A 376 10.97 -21.96 -7.30
N LEU A 377 9.85 -21.38 -7.72
CA LEU A 377 8.53 -21.73 -7.18
C LEU A 377 8.06 -23.12 -7.60
N HIS A 378 8.72 -23.74 -8.56
CA HIS A 378 8.41 -25.06 -9.11
C HIS A 378 9.49 -26.12 -8.79
N CYS A 379 10.54 -25.73 -8.05
CA CYS A 379 11.65 -26.61 -7.68
C CYS A 379 11.65 -26.91 -6.19
N ASN A 380 12.24 -28.07 -5.85
CA ASN A 380 12.63 -28.34 -4.47
C ASN A 380 14.00 -27.70 -4.22
N PHE A 381 14.07 -26.80 -3.26
CA PHE A 381 15.29 -26.14 -2.83
C PHE A 381 15.29 -25.94 -1.30
N SER A 382 16.48 -25.76 -0.73
CA SER A 382 16.65 -25.34 0.66
C SER A 382 16.71 -23.82 0.75
N VAL A 383 16.20 -23.26 1.84
CA VAL A 383 16.36 -21.82 2.12
C VAL A 383 17.84 -21.42 2.25
N ALA A 384 18.71 -22.37 2.59
CA ALA A 384 20.16 -22.15 2.64
C ALA A 384 20.77 -21.92 1.24
N ASP A 385 20.12 -22.38 0.18
CA ASP A 385 20.58 -22.22 -1.21
C ASP A 385 20.25 -20.83 -1.77
N LEU A 386 19.44 -20.04 -1.06
CA LEU A 386 19.06 -18.70 -1.48
C LEU A 386 20.20 -17.68 -1.27
N PRO A 387 20.25 -16.60 -2.08
CA PRO A 387 21.27 -15.58 -1.93
C PRO A 387 21.36 -15.03 -0.50
N SER A 388 22.58 -14.91 0.03
CA SER A 388 22.80 -14.32 1.35
C SER A 388 22.31 -12.86 1.43
N TYR A 389 22.39 -12.15 0.31
CA TYR A 389 21.95 -10.76 0.13
C TYR A 389 20.44 -10.61 -0.12
N LEU A 390 19.67 -11.70 -0.29
CA LEU A 390 18.22 -11.61 -0.46
C LEU A 390 17.58 -10.90 0.73
N PRO A 391 16.70 -9.90 0.53
CA PRO A 391 16.02 -9.22 1.63
C PRO A 391 15.27 -10.18 2.55
N ASN A 392 15.32 -9.90 3.86
CA ASN A 392 14.76 -10.79 4.90
C ASN A 392 13.27 -11.09 4.68
N PHE A 393 12.51 -10.13 4.14
CA PHE A 393 11.10 -10.35 3.81
C PHE A 393 10.92 -11.51 2.84
N TYR A 394 11.73 -11.59 1.79
CA TYR A 394 11.65 -12.68 0.82
C TYR A 394 12.21 -13.99 1.37
N LYS A 395 13.24 -13.92 2.24
CA LYS A 395 13.70 -15.13 2.97
C LYS A 395 12.57 -15.74 3.81
N GLU A 396 11.77 -14.91 4.51
CA GLU A 396 10.57 -15.40 5.21
C GLU A 396 9.56 -16.01 4.22
N CYS A 397 9.29 -15.36 3.07
CA CYS A 397 8.37 -15.88 2.07
C CYS A 397 8.80 -17.27 1.57
N PHE A 398 10.04 -17.43 1.18
CA PHE A 398 10.56 -18.70 0.70
C PHE A 398 10.67 -19.77 1.80
N THR A 399 10.97 -19.38 3.04
CA THR A 399 10.95 -20.30 4.20
C THR A 399 9.56 -20.92 4.38
N VAL A 400 8.51 -20.11 4.27
CA VAL A 400 7.13 -20.61 4.37
C VAL A 400 6.75 -21.44 3.16
N TRP A 401 7.20 -21.06 1.96
CA TRP A 401 6.98 -21.83 0.73
C TRP A 401 7.58 -23.23 0.79
N CYS A 402 8.83 -23.37 1.22
CA CYS A 402 9.49 -24.67 1.40
C CYS A 402 8.78 -25.57 2.40
N LYS A 403 8.27 -25.01 3.52
CA LYS A 403 7.48 -25.78 4.50
C LYS A 403 6.20 -26.36 3.89
N LEU A 404 5.55 -25.64 2.98
CA LEU A 404 4.35 -26.12 2.30
C LEU A 404 4.67 -27.20 1.26
N SER A 405 5.72 -27.04 0.47
CA SER A 405 6.12 -28.02 -0.53
C SER A 405 6.50 -29.35 0.10
N THR A 406 7.19 -29.35 1.24
CA THR A 406 7.51 -30.56 1.99
C THR A 406 6.28 -31.28 2.56
N LEU A 407 5.24 -30.55 2.96
CA LEU A 407 3.98 -31.12 3.43
C LEU A 407 3.15 -31.75 2.29
N SER A 408 3.26 -31.22 1.06
CA SER A 408 2.54 -31.76 -0.11
C SER A 408 3.20 -33.01 -0.70
N VAL A 409 4.50 -33.14 -0.59
CA VAL A 409 5.26 -34.31 -1.09
C VAL A 409 5.00 -35.62 -0.26
N SER A 410 4.59 -35.48 1.00
CA SER A 410 4.23 -36.62 1.83
C SER A 410 2.88 -37.27 1.47
N THR A 411 2.11 -36.70 0.54
CA THR A 411 0.74 -37.14 0.25
C THR A 411 0.38 -37.31 -1.24
N ARG A 412 1.25 -36.98 -2.23
CA ARG A 412 0.93 -37.14 -3.68
C ARG A 412 2.16 -37.17 -4.58
N ASP A 413 1.99 -37.81 -5.76
CA ASP A 413 2.94 -37.84 -6.87
C ASP A 413 3.41 -36.45 -7.32
N PRO A 414 4.68 -36.32 -7.76
CA PRO A 414 5.28 -35.01 -8.12
C PRO A 414 4.63 -34.27 -9.31
N CYS A 415 3.78 -34.95 -10.08
CA CYS A 415 3.16 -34.41 -11.30
C CYS A 415 1.83 -33.65 -11.08
N GLU A 416 1.25 -33.67 -9.89
CA GLU A 416 -0.06 -33.04 -9.60
C GLU A 416 -0.01 -31.94 -8.52
N ILE A 417 1.01 -31.07 -8.52
CA ILE A 417 0.96 -29.85 -7.70
C ILE A 417 0.15 -28.78 -8.43
N THR A 418 -1.11 -29.03 -8.64
CA THR A 418 -2.10 -27.99 -8.91
C THR A 418 -2.50 -27.36 -7.59
N LEU A 419 -1.99 -26.16 -7.33
CA LEU A 419 -2.36 -25.33 -6.20
C LEU A 419 -3.90 -25.15 -6.11
N ARG A 420 -4.57 -26.00 -5.34
CA ARG A 420 -5.95 -25.73 -4.91
C ARG A 420 -5.93 -24.66 -3.81
N ILE A 421 -5.83 -23.43 -4.22
CA ILE A 421 -6.14 -22.28 -3.36
C ILE A 421 -7.65 -22.10 -3.43
N PRO A 422 -8.37 -21.97 -2.30
CA PRO A 422 -9.81 -21.70 -2.31
C PRO A 422 -10.07 -20.44 -3.15
N ARG A 423 -10.86 -20.56 -4.19
CA ARG A 423 -11.45 -19.42 -4.88
C ARG A 423 -12.43 -18.80 -3.90
N ASN A 424 -12.17 -17.60 -3.45
CA ASN A 424 -13.19 -16.79 -2.83
C ASN A 424 -14.18 -16.42 -3.95
N SER A 425 -15.36 -17.01 -3.88
CA SER A 425 -16.57 -16.55 -4.55
C SER A 425 -17.01 -15.20 -3.98
#